data_dceefd14aaa2053d7ca503d9a1b971dd
#
_entry.id   dceefd14aaa2053d7ca503d9a1b971dd
#
_cell.length_a   1.000
_cell.length_b   1.000
_cell.length_c   1.000
_cell.angle_alpha   90.00
_cell.angle_beta   90.00
_cell.angle_gamma   90.00
#
_symmetry.space_group_name_H-M   'P 1'
#
loop_
_entity.id
_entity.type
_entity.pdbx_description
1 polymer ?
#
loop_
_entity_poly.entity_id
_entity_poly.type
_entity_poly.pdbx_seq_one_letter_code
_entity_poly.pdbx_strand_id
1 'polypeptide(L)'
;WEGPYAWDRRNLFPDYAHIHIEDAFLWRNGRGYHGLVHADVERTEGPGIAGVHAWSRDGIHWSLSRTNAFGRMVRVRGRAPWRLERRERPKLLFDESGRPTHLITSVQRRSKLCEKKSCEACDRTFTLVQPVGVV
;
A
#
# COMPACT_ATOMS: atom_id res chain seq x y z
N TRP A 1 -25.06 13.62 -10.62
CA TRP A 1 -23.74 13.62 -9.94
C TRP A 1 -23.38 15.06 -9.66
N GLU A 2 -23.69 15.53 -8.50
CA GLU A 2 -23.25 16.84 -8.04
C GLU A 2 -21.76 16.69 -7.71
N GLY A 3 -20.91 17.36 -8.47
CA GLY A 3 -19.48 17.21 -8.48
C GLY A 3 -18.78 17.38 -7.12
N PRO A 4 -17.47 17.20 -7.05
CA PRO A 4 -16.75 17.22 -5.79
C PRO A 4 -16.98 18.57 -5.14
N TYR A 5 -17.61 18.53 -4.01
CA TYR A 5 -17.69 19.65 -3.09
C TYR A 5 -16.28 20.16 -2.85
N ALA A 6 -16.17 21.47 -2.69
CA ALA A 6 -14.91 22.17 -2.56
C ALA A 6 -13.85 21.33 -1.85
N TRP A 7 -12.72 21.18 -2.49
CA TRP A 7 -11.55 20.51 -1.93
C TRP A 7 -11.29 21.04 -0.52
N ASP A 8 -11.85 20.35 0.45
CA ASP A 8 -11.44 20.58 1.82
C ASP A 8 -10.03 19.99 1.94
N ARG A 9 -9.06 20.88 2.06
CA ARG A 9 -7.64 20.48 2.24
C ARG A 9 -7.40 19.85 3.61
N ARG A 10 -8.45 19.37 4.30
CA ARG A 10 -8.31 18.66 5.55
C ARG A 10 -7.55 17.38 5.31
N ASN A 11 -6.49 17.20 6.07
CA ASN A 11 -5.78 15.93 6.12
C ASN A 11 -6.75 14.85 6.60
N LEU A 12 -6.95 13.80 5.82
CA LEU A 12 -7.78 12.64 6.21
C LEU A 12 -7.23 11.93 7.46
N PHE A 13 -5.98 12.17 7.78
CA PHE A 13 -5.27 11.55 8.88
C PHE A 13 -4.59 12.62 9.76
N PRO A 14 -5.35 13.50 10.45
CA PRO A 14 -4.77 14.63 11.19
C PRO A 14 -3.77 14.19 12.28
N ASP A 15 -4.04 13.06 12.93
CA ASP A 15 -3.15 12.50 13.96
C ASP A 15 -1.85 11.92 13.39
N TYR A 16 -1.75 11.84 12.06
CA TYR A 16 -0.62 11.28 11.32
C TYR A 16 0.02 12.29 10.36
N ALA A 17 -0.14 13.60 10.63
CA ALA A 17 0.36 14.67 9.76
C ALA A 17 1.90 14.64 9.57
N HIS A 18 2.62 13.94 10.45
CA HIS A 18 4.06 13.72 10.38
C HIS A 18 4.45 12.56 9.45
N ILE A 19 3.46 11.82 8.91
CA ILE A 19 3.68 10.68 8.03
C ILE A 19 3.28 11.07 6.62
N HIS A 20 4.17 10.80 5.66
CA HIS A 20 3.81 10.90 4.25
C HIS A 20 2.91 9.74 3.87
N ILE A 21 1.68 10.04 3.44
CA ILE A 21 0.65 9.06 3.04
C ILE A 21 0.22 9.39 1.63
N GLU A 22 0.30 8.40 0.74
CA GLU A 22 -0.07 8.55 -0.68
C GLU A 22 -0.69 7.28 -1.26
N ASP A 23 -1.09 7.32 -2.52
CA ASP A 23 -1.57 6.19 -3.32
C ASP A 23 -2.74 5.41 -2.69
N ALA A 24 -3.71 6.10 -2.12
CA ALA A 24 -4.83 5.45 -1.47
C ALA A 24 -5.69 4.64 -2.46
N PHE A 25 -5.95 3.38 -2.12
CA PHE A 25 -6.98 2.55 -2.73
C PHE A 25 -8.11 2.35 -1.74
N LEU A 26 -9.32 2.83 -2.06
CA LEU A 26 -10.47 2.81 -1.17
C LEU A 26 -11.51 1.79 -1.62
N TRP A 27 -12.14 1.12 -0.66
CA TRP A 27 -13.32 0.27 -0.91
C TRP A 27 -14.28 0.33 0.28
N ARG A 28 -15.49 -0.17 0.07
CA ARG A 28 -16.53 -0.27 1.10
C ARG A 28 -17.02 -1.71 1.23
N ASN A 29 -17.35 -2.11 2.44
CA ASN A 29 -18.07 -3.35 2.73
C ASN A 29 -19.12 -3.12 3.83
N GLY A 30 -19.73 -4.19 4.34
CA GLY A 30 -20.76 -4.10 5.40
C GLY A 30 -20.26 -3.54 6.74
N ARG A 31 -18.94 -3.40 6.93
CA ARG A 31 -18.32 -2.85 8.15
C ARG A 31 -17.95 -1.38 8.03
N GLY A 32 -18.00 -0.79 6.82
CA GLY A 32 -17.65 0.60 6.57
C GLY A 32 -16.70 0.77 5.40
N TYR A 33 -15.91 1.83 5.46
CA TYR A 33 -14.93 2.21 4.46
C TYR A 33 -13.54 1.74 4.86
N HIS A 34 -12.78 1.31 3.88
CA HIS A 34 -11.44 0.80 4.05
C HIS A 34 -10.51 1.46 3.05
N GLY A 35 -9.24 1.54 3.39
CA GLY A 35 -8.19 2.01 2.51
C GLY A 35 -6.92 1.18 2.65
N LEU A 36 -6.22 0.97 1.55
CA LEU A 36 -4.80 0.66 1.56
C LEU A 36 -4.06 1.89 1.10
N VAL A 37 -3.08 2.32 1.87
CA VAL A 37 -2.27 3.49 1.60
C VAL A 37 -0.80 3.11 1.58
N HIS A 38 -0.03 3.74 0.72
CA HIS A 38 1.42 3.78 0.88
C HIS A 38 1.74 4.80 1.96
N ALA A 39 2.48 4.39 2.97
CA ALA A 39 2.84 5.27 4.07
C ALA A 39 4.33 5.09 4.40
N ASP A 40 5.04 6.20 4.42
CA ASP A 40 6.46 6.24 4.81
C ASP A 40 6.56 6.41 6.32
N VAL A 41 6.17 5.35 7.02
CA VAL A 41 6.21 5.33 8.48
C VAL A 41 7.54 4.74 8.91
N GLU A 42 8.42 5.56 9.44
CA GLU A 42 9.55 5.08 10.25
C GLU A 42 9.02 4.44 11.54
N ARG A 43 8.40 3.29 11.43
CA ARG A 43 8.05 2.46 12.58
C ARG A 43 9.05 1.33 12.70
N THR A 44 9.86 1.47 13.71
CA THR A 44 10.52 0.47 14.53
C THR A 44 10.16 -0.96 14.19
N GLU A 45 10.95 -1.79 13.73
CA GLU A 45 10.88 -3.23 13.56
C GLU A 45 10.62 -3.71 12.14
N GLY A 46 11.64 -3.64 11.36
CA GLY A 46 11.74 -4.37 10.11
C GLY A 46 12.03 -3.51 8.89
N PRO A 47 12.47 -4.12 7.82
CA PRO A 47 12.94 -3.41 6.62
C PRO A 47 11.79 -2.73 5.89
N GLY A 48 11.53 -1.49 6.24
CA GLY A 48 10.70 -0.54 5.51
C GLY A 48 9.24 -0.96 5.29
N ILE A 49 8.35 -0.18 5.86
CA ILE A 49 6.91 -0.28 5.65
C ILE A 49 6.62 0.11 4.21
N ALA A 50 5.80 -0.67 3.52
CA ALA A 50 5.35 -0.33 2.18
C ALA A 50 3.87 0.06 2.15
N GLY A 51 3.05 -0.41 3.08
CA GLY A 51 1.66 -0.01 3.12
C GLY A 51 0.93 -0.33 4.42
N VAL A 52 -0.09 0.47 4.68
CA VAL A 52 -0.91 0.41 5.90
C VAL A 52 -2.38 0.30 5.51
N HIS A 53 -3.16 -0.42 6.30
CA HIS A 53 -4.61 -0.44 6.21
C HIS A 53 -5.21 0.73 7.00
N ALA A 54 -6.09 1.47 6.35
CA ALA A 54 -6.92 2.50 6.95
C ALA A 54 -8.38 2.03 6.99
N TRP A 55 -9.14 2.50 7.96
CA TRP A 55 -10.56 2.24 8.00
C TRP A 55 -11.35 3.43 8.56
N SER A 56 -12.60 3.53 8.15
CA SER A 56 -13.55 4.55 8.60
C SER A 56 -14.97 3.97 8.63
N ARG A 57 -15.77 4.37 9.62
CA ARG A 57 -17.19 4.02 9.66
C ARG A 57 -18.02 4.91 8.76
N ASP A 58 -17.69 6.17 8.66
CA ASP A 58 -18.46 7.26 8.02
C ASP A 58 -17.83 7.80 6.73
N GLY A 59 -16.59 7.42 6.43
CA GLY A 59 -15.83 7.93 5.28
C GLY A 59 -15.16 9.29 5.54
N ILE A 60 -15.32 9.86 6.73
CA ILE A 60 -14.82 11.17 7.13
C ILE A 60 -13.70 11.03 8.16
N HIS A 61 -13.96 10.25 9.21
CA HIS A 61 -12.99 10.01 10.29
C HIS A 61 -12.26 8.70 10.04
N TRP A 62 -10.94 8.78 9.85
CA TRP A 62 -10.12 7.64 9.47
C TRP A 62 -9.11 7.26 10.55
N SER A 63 -8.92 5.98 10.72
CA SER A 63 -7.90 5.40 11.59
C SER A 63 -6.93 4.56 10.78
N LEU A 64 -5.63 4.61 11.13
CA LEU A 64 -4.61 3.75 10.56
C LEU A 64 -4.36 2.53 11.45
N SER A 65 -4.19 1.37 10.81
CA SER A 65 -3.75 0.16 11.51
C SER A 65 -2.35 0.35 12.10
N ARG A 66 -2.12 -0.25 13.26
CA ARG A 66 -0.79 -0.30 13.88
C ARG A 66 0.14 -1.32 13.23
N THR A 67 -0.41 -2.22 12.41
CA THR A 67 0.34 -3.26 11.71
C THR A 67 0.39 -2.95 10.22
N ASN A 68 1.46 -3.40 9.58
CA ASN A 68 1.60 -3.26 8.14
C ASN A 68 0.62 -4.17 7.41
N ALA A 69 -0.06 -3.64 6.41
CA ALA A 69 -0.89 -4.42 5.50
C ALA A 69 -0.01 -5.24 4.52
N PHE A 70 1.09 -4.66 4.11
CA PHE A 70 2.11 -5.32 3.28
C PHE A 70 3.47 -4.64 3.46
N GLY A 71 4.52 -5.44 3.33
CA GLY A 71 5.91 -4.96 3.44
C GLY A 71 6.69 -5.13 2.14
N ARG A 72 7.95 -4.73 2.16
CA ARG A 72 8.87 -4.87 1.02
C ARG A 72 9.47 -6.27 0.86
N MET A 73 9.30 -7.15 1.83
CA MET A 73 9.70 -8.56 1.70
C MET A 73 8.59 -9.38 1.06
N VAL A 74 8.89 -10.08 -0.02
CA VAL A 74 7.94 -10.91 -0.75
C VAL A 74 8.44 -12.36 -0.76
N ARG A 75 7.57 -13.27 -0.31
CA ARG A 75 7.85 -14.71 -0.44
C ARG A 75 7.61 -15.16 -1.87
N VAL A 76 8.56 -15.85 -2.44
CA VAL A 76 8.47 -16.41 -3.79
C VAL A 76 8.57 -17.93 -3.68
N ARG A 77 7.58 -18.65 -4.22
CA ARG A 77 7.55 -20.12 -4.14
C ARG A 77 8.82 -20.72 -4.74
N GLY A 78 9.49 -21.59 -3.99
CA GLY A 78 10.71 -22.28 -4.44
C GLY A 78 11.94 -21.40 -4.57
N ARG A 79 11.92 -20.19 -4.04
CA ARG A 79 13.07 -19.25 -4.09
C ARG A 79 13.27 -18.54 -2.75
N ALA A 80 14.44 -17.96 -2.58
CA ALA A 80 14.68 -17.03 -1.47
C ALA A 80 13.73 -15.84 -1.56
N PRO A 81 13.28 -15.28 -0.41
CA PRO A 81 12.43 -14.10 -0.40
C PRO A 81 13.09 -12.92 -1.13
N TRP A 82 12.28 -12.16 -1.84
CA TRP A 82 12.75 -10.93 -2.49
C TRP A 82 12.60 -9.75 -1.55
N ARG A 83 13.63 -8.95 -1.43
CA ARG A 83 13.55 -7.62 -0.86
C ARG A 83 13.37 -6.62 -2.00
N LEU A 84 12.23 -5.92 -1.98
CA LEU A 84 11.92 -4.88 -2.93
C LEU A 84 12.53 -3.56 -2.45
N GLU A 85 12.96 -2.72 -3.38
CA GLU A 85 13.39 -1.36 -3.11
C GLU A 85 12.19 -0.46 -2.84
N ARG A 86 11.17 -0.58 -3.71
CA ARG A 86 9.89 0.12 -3.58
C ARG A 86 8.75 -0.86 -3.75
N ARG A 87 7.65 -0.58 -3.06
CA ARG A 87 6.37 -1.27 -3.20
C ARG A 87 5.24 -0.31 -2.90
N GLU A 88 4.56 0.15 -3.94
CA GLU A 88 3.66 1.30 -3.94
C GLU A 88 2.38 1.00 -4.71
N ARG A 89 1.43 1.93 -4.70
CA ARG A 89 0.19 1.92 -5.51
C ARG A 89 -0.63 0.65 -5.31
N PRO A 90 -1.03 0.35 -4.06
CA PRO A 90 -1.79 -0.85 -3.76
C PRO A 90 -3.16 -0.82 -4.44
N LYS A 91 -3.60 -1.99 -4.90
CA LYS A 91 -4.96 -2.28 -5.37
C LYS A 91 -5.35 -3.65 -4.86
N LEU A 92 -6.65 -3.89 -4.71
CA LEU A 92 -7.17 -5.22 -4.40
C LEU A 92 -8.05 -5.72 -5.54
N LEU A 93 -7.97 -7.02 -5.80
CA LEU A 93 -9.00 -7.74 -6.52
C LEU A 93 -9.92 -8.40 -5.50
N PHE A 94 -11.20 -8.44 -5.84
CA PHE A 94 -12.25 -9.04 -5.02
C PHE A 94 -12.90 -10.19 -5.79
N ASP A 95 -13.38 -11.18 -5.06
CA ASP A 95 -14.29 -12.19 -5.59
C ASP A 95 -15.72 -11.65 -5.65
N GLU A 96 -16.64 -12.48 -6.16
CA GLU A 96 -18.07 -12.15 -6.29
C GLU A 96 -18.74 -11.87 -4.93
N SER A 97 -18.18 -12.38 -3.84
CA SER A 97 -18.65 -12.13 -2.48
C SER A 97 -18.11 -10.83 -1.86
N GLY A 98 -17.24 -10.10 -2.60
CA GLY A 98 -16.60 -8.89 -2.13
C GLY A 98 -15.44 -9.13 -1.16
N ARG A 99 -14.85 -10.35 -1.14
CA ARG A 99 -13.64 -10.65 -0.37
C ARG A 99 -12.40 -10.35 -1.20
N PRO A 100 -11.38 -9.69 -0.62
CA PRO A 100 -10.14 -9.48 -1.34
C PRO A 100 -9.43 -10.80 -1.60
N THR A 101 -9.02 -11.03 -2.84
CA THR A 101 -8.34 -12.25 -3.29
C THR A 101 -6.88 -12.00 -3.62
N HIS A 102 -6.55 -10.85 -4.18
CA HIS A 102 -5.19 -10.51 -4.56
C HIS A 102 -4.86 -9.06 -4.23
N LEU A 103 -3.63 -8.86 -3.82
CA LEU A 103 -3.00 -7.55 -3.70
C LEU A 103 -2.16 -7.31 -4.97
N ILE A 104 -2.41 -6.20 -5.61
CA ILE A 104 -1.64 -5.70 -6.75
C ILE A 104 -0.84 -4.50 -6.28
N THR A 105 0.45 -4.47 -6.58
CA THR A 105 1.32 -3.35 -6.25
C THR A 105 2.29 -3.06 -7.39
N SER A 106 2.65 -1.81 -7.56
CA SER A 106 3.81 -1.41 -8.35
C SER A 106 5.06 -1.65 -7.53
N VAL A 107 6.05 -2.32 -8.08
CA VAL A 107 7.25 -2.70 -7.35
C VAL A 107 8.52 -2.37 -8.14
N GLN A 108 9.57 -2.04 -7.41
CA GLN A 108 10.92 -1.91 -7.93
C GLN A 108 11.83 -2.89 -7.18
N ARG A 109 12.54 -3.71 -7.92
CA ARG A 109 13.53 -4.61 -7.35
C ARG A 109 14.89 -3.93 -7.31
N ARG A 110 15.59 -4.03 -6.18
CA ARG A 110 16.97 -3.56 -6.09
C ARG A 110 17.84 -4.30 -7.11
N SER A 111 18.46 -3.57 -8.00
CA SER A 111 19.50 -4.09 -8.89
C SER A 111 20.85 -3.73 -8.30
N LYS A 112 21.79 -4.67 -8.32
CA LYS A 112 23.20 -4.39 -8.00
C LYS A 112 23.81 -3.31 -8.90
N LEU A 113 23.18 -3.07 -10.06
CA LEU A 113 23.57 -2.02 -11.01
C LEU A 113 23.08 -0.62 -10.62
N CYS A 114 22.23 -0.53 -9.58
CA CYS A 114 21.66 0.74 -9.10
C CYS A 114 22.53 1.51 -8.11
N GLU A 115 23.80 1.19 -7.99
CA GLU A 115 24.75 1.96 -7.15
C GLU A 115 25.01 3.37 -7.69
N LYS A 116 24.76 3.60 -8.97
CA LYS A 116 24.80 4.95 -9.60
C LYS A 116 23.39 5.46 -9.84
N LYS A 117 23.02 6.54 -9.17
CA LYS A 117 21.68 7.18 -9.16
C LYS A 117 21.08 7.61 -10.52
N SER A 118 21.67 7.28 -11.64
CA SER A 118 21.30 7.80 -12.97
C SER A 118 21.33 6.76 -14.10
N CYS A 119 21.11 5.48 -13.81
CA CYS A 119 21.15 4.50 -14.88
C CYS A 119 19.75 3.95 -15.18
N GLU A 120 19.37 3.89 -16.45
CA GLU A 120 18.09 3.32 -16.93
C GLU A 120 17.84 1.88 -16.43
N ALA A 121 18.90 1.13 -16.10
CA ALA A 121 18.82 -0.20 -15.49
C ALA A 121 18.24 -0.18 -14.06
N CYS A 122 18.19 1.00 -13.41
CA CYS A 122 17.64 1.17 -12.07
C CYS A 122 16.14 1.30 -12.07
N ASP A 123 15.53 1.61 -13.21
CA ASP A 123 14.10 1.91 -13.34
C ASP A 123 13.25 0.69 -13.76
N ARG A 124 13.68 -0.49 -13.32
CA ARG A 124 12.90 -1.72 -13.56
C ARG A 124 11.76 -1.82 -12.57
N THR A 125 10.67 -1.20 -12.92
CA THR A 125 9.39 -1.34 -12.23
C THR A 125 8.53 -2.41 -12.92
N PHE A 126 7.74 -3.12 -12.15
CA PHE A 126 6.76 -4.06 -12.66
C PHE A 126 5.56 -4.18 -11.70
N THR A 127 4.49 -4.77 -12.19
CA THR A 127 3.32 -5.06 -11.38
C THR A 127 3.49 -6.42 -10.70
N LEU A 128 3.38 -6.44 -9.38
CA LEU A 128 3.33 -7.65 -8.58
C LEU A 128 1.89 -7.96 -8.22
N VAL A 129 1.44 -9.16 -8.54
CA VAL A 129 0.14 -9.71 -8.11
C VAL A 129 0.42 -10.80 -7.10
N GLN A 130 -0.16 -10.69 -5.91
CA GLN A 130 0.05 -11.61 -4.82
C GLN A 130 -1.29 -12.00 -4.20
N PRO A 131 -1.58 -13.31 -4.00
CA PRO A 131 -2.78 -13.70 -3.30
C PRO A 131 -2.77 -13.16 -1.88
N VAL A 132 -3.91 -12.67 -1.39
CA VAL A 132 -4.10 -12.24 -0.01
C VAL A 132 -4.79 -13.36 0.74
N GLY A 133 -4.11 -13.83 1.75
CA GLY A 133 -4.60 -14.65 2.86
C GLY A 133 -5.40 -15.89 2.53
N VAL A 134 -4.79 -17.03 2.41
CA VAL A 134 -5.23 -18.18 3.21
C VAL A 134 -3.98 -18.57 4.00
N VAL A 135 -3.97 -18.19 5.25
CA VAL A 135 -3.08 -18.79 6.24
C VAL A 135 -3.78 -20.02 6.76
#